data_6600139969007d81ed1b6c585acf4351
#
_entry.id   6600139969007d81ed1b6c585acf4351
#
_cell.length_a   1.000
_cell.length_b   1.000
_cell.length_c   1.000
_cell.angle_alpha   90.00
_cell.angle_beta   90.00
_cell.angle_gamma   90.00
#
_symmetry.space_group_name_H-M   'P 1'
#
loop_
_entity.id
_entity.type
_entity.pdbx_description
1 polymer ?
#
loop_
_entity_poly.entity_id
_entity_poly.type
_entity_poly.pdbx_seq_one_letter_code
_entity_poly.pdbx_strand_id
1 'polypeptide(L)'
;MCSEYLNSNAWPFVEARAILKRKGKALEKKGHVLFQTGYGPSGLPHIGTFGEVCRTTMVIQAFKKISDIPIKLFTFSDDMDGLRKVPENIPNSDLLEKNLNKPLTVVPDPFEKFSSFGEHNNAMLKTFLDKFNFSYEFKSSTQMYKTGEFNNELINVLKNYEKIMNIILPTLGSDRKKTYSPFLPICPDTGKVLEIPIVEIDEKQNEVVFDNNGKKFKTKVTDGACKLQWKVDWAMRWSALKVDFEMYGKDLIPSAELSGQICKTLGSSIPNGFAYELFLDEKGEKISKSKGNGITIEEWLKYATQESLALYMYQNPQRAKKLYPQVIPKAVDEYLTFLEKFDGQEIKEQLGNPVWHVHNGSPPKEKNVISFGVLLNLVSASNAENEEVLWKFINNYSSNIVKEDHPILQKLTKNAIQYFNDIVKPLKKYRPANENEKKAILDLIEVLKKNARWERPLRDTN
;
A
#
# COMPACT_ATOMS: atom_id res chain seq x y z
N MET A 1 11.02 23.58 -19.53
CA MET A 1 9.95 22.74 -18.96
C MET A 1 8.82 22.66 -19.97
N CYS A 2 8.34 21.49 -20.35
CA CYS A 2 7.27 21.32 -21.34
C CYS A 2 5.95 21.84 -20.75
N SER A 3 5.21 22.68 -21.50
CA SER A 3 3.96 23.30 -21.04
C SER A 3 2.87 22.26 -20.73
N GLU A 4 2.90 21.13 -21.39
CA GLU A 4 1.95 20.03 -21.25
C GLU A 4 1.97 19.43 -19.84
N TYR A 5 3.15 19.31 -19.18
CA TYR A 5 3.25 18.86 -17.79
C TYR A 5 2.55 19.79 -16.83
N LEU A 6 2.67 21.11 -17.04
CA LEU A 6 2.03 22.13 -16.20
C LEU A 6 0.51 22.17 -16.39
N ASN A 7 -0.01 21.69 -17.53
CA ASN A 7 -1.43 21.74 -17.86
C ASN A 7 -2.14 20.37 -17.77
N SER A 8 -1.43 19.29 -17.40
CA SER A 8 -2.03 17.96 -17.30
C SER A 8 -3.10 17.90 -16.22
N ASN A 9 -4.26 17.30 -16.54
CA ASN A 9 -5.35 17.06 -15.60
C ASN A 9 -5.23 15.69 -14.89
N ALA A 10 -4.18 14.91 -15.17
CA ALA A 10 -3.95 13.68 -14.42
C ALA A 10 -3.71 14.01 -12.94
N TRP A 11 -4.34 13.26 -12.05
CA TRP A 11 -4.36 13.58 -10.62
C TRP A 11 -2.95 13.71 -9.98
N PRO A 12 -1.89 12.94 -10.40
CA PRO A 12 -0.57 13.15 -9.83
C PRO A 12 0.02 14.52 -10.16
N PHE A 13 -0.25 15.05 -11.38
CA PHE A 13 0.17 16.39 -11.76
C PHE A 13 -0.65 17.48 -11.05
N VAL A 14 -1.93 17.23 -10.78
CA VAL A 14 -2.77 18.15 -10.00
C VAL A 14 -2.20 18.31 -8.59
N GLU A 15 -1.88 17.20 -7.93
CA GLU A 15 -1.27 17.21 -6.60
C GLU A 15 0.12 17.86 -6.60
N ALA A 16 0.96 17.52 -7.58
CA ALA A 16 2.29 18.10 -7.73
C ALA A 16 2.23 19.64 -7.86
N ARG A 17 1.32 20.17 -8.69
CA ARG A 17 1.11 21.63 -8.82
C ARG A 17 0.56 22.25 -7.53
N ALA A 18 -0.32 21.56 -6.82
CA ALA A 18 -0.86 22.03 -5.55
C ALA A 18 0.26 22.21 -4.50
N ILE A 19 1.19 21.26 -4.42
CA ILE A 19 2.37 21.35 -3.54
C ILE A 19 3.22 22.57 -3.94
N LEU A 20 3.57 22.70 -5.22
CA LEU A 20 4.40 23.78 -5.72
C LEU A 20 3.76 25.16 -5.50
N LYS A 21 2.47 25.30 -5.84
CA LYS A 21 1.72 26.55 -5.64
C LYS A 21 1.67 26.98 -4.19
N ARG A 22 1.44 26.05 -3.27
CA ARG A 22 1.25 26.35 -1.85
C ARG A 22 2.54 26.62 -1.13
N LYS A 23 3.62 25.94 -1.49
CA LYS A 23 4.87 25.92 -0.73
C LYS A 23 6.12 26.31 -1.52
N GLY A 24 5.99 26.72 -2.80
CA GLY A 24 7.13 26.90 -3.70
C GLY A 24 8.31 27.66 -3.09
N LYS A 25 8.10 28.89 -2.62
CA LYS A 25 9.17 29.69 -1.97
C LYS A 25 9.72 29.07 -0.68
N ALA A 26 8.86 28.41 0.13
CA ALA A 26 9.29 27.73 1.34
C ALA A 26 10.11 26.47 1.02
N LEU A 27 9.76 25.75 -0.06
CA LEU A 27 10.48 24.59 -0.55
C LEU A 27 11.87 24.96 -1.08
N GLU A 28 11.98 26.06 -1.84
CA GLU A 28 13.26 26.60 -2.31
C GLU A 28 14.19 26.93 -1.14
N LYS A 29 13.67 27.60 -0.11
CA LYS A 29 14.44 27.89 1.11
C LYS A 29 14.84 26.65 1.89
N LYS A 30 13.97 25.64 1.95
CA LYS A 30 14.22 24.36 2.62
C LYS A 30 15.21 23.49 1.82
N GLY A 31 15.29 23.67 0.50
CA GLY A 31 16.17 22.96 -0.42
C GLY A 31 15.67 21.57 -0.85
N HIS A 32 14.48 21.14 -0.40
CA HIS A 32 13.87 19.89 -0.82
C HIS A 32 12.37 19.86 -0.53
N VAL A 33 11.68 18.95 -1.20
CA VAL A 33 10.28 18.55 -0.88
C VAL A 33 10.32 17.24 -0.14
N LEU A 34 9.63 17.13 0.99
CA LEU A 34 9.50 15.92 1.76
C LEU A 34 8.10 15.31 1.61
N PHE A 35 8.06 14.14 0.99
CA PHE A 35 6.92 13.24 0.96
C PHE A 35 7.03 12.22 2.10
N GLN A 36 5.92 11.86 2.71
CA GLN A 36 5.88 10.85 3.76
C GLN A 36 4.77 9.84 3.48
N THR A 37 5.01 8.58 3.84
CA THR A 37 4.01 7.51 3.94
C THR A 37 4.10 6.88 5.32
N GLY A 38 2.98 6.44 5.88
CA GLY A 38 2.90 5.85 7.21
C GLY A 38 2.70 4.33 7.18
N TYR A 39 3.32 3.62 8.11
CA TYR A 39 3.16 2.19 8.30
C TYR A 39 3.10 1.81 9.78
N GLY A 40 2.00 1.17 10.18
CA GLY A 40 1.90 0.56 11.53
C GLY A 40 2.35 -0.90 11.49
N PRO A 41 3.52 -1.26 12.07
CA PRO A 41 4.09 -2.60 11.98
C PRO A 41 3.50 -3.59 12.99
N SER A 42 2.22 -3.47 13.30
CA SER A 42 1.47 -4.44 14.11
C SER A 42 1.00 -5.67 13.33
N GLY A 43 1.46 -5.85 12.11
CA GLY A 43 1.23 -6.96 11.19
C GLY A 43 1.97 -6.74 9.88
N LEU A 44 2.01 -7.78 9.03
CA LEU A 44 2.72 -7.75 7.75
C LEU A 44 2.21 -6.62 6.83
N PRO A 45 3.08 -6.06 5.95
CA PRO A 45 2.67 -5.12 4.92
C PRO A 45 1.59 -5.73 4.02
N HIS A 46 0.64 -4.92 3.62
CA HIS A 46 -0.45 -5.36 2.76
C HIS A 46 -0.59 -4.47 1.52
N ILE A 47 -1.50 -4.84 0.64
CA ILE A 47 -1.73 -4.15 -0.63
C ILE A 47 -2.11 -2.66 -0.45
N GLY A 48 -2.71 -2.27 0.68
CA GLY A 48 -2.95 -0.87 1.03
C GLY A 48 -1.66 -0.08 1.23
N THR A 49 -0.67 -0.68 1.92
CA THR A 49 0.67 -0.08 2.11
C THR A 49 1.35 0.13 0.75
N PHE A 50 1.28 -0.86 -0.15
CA PHE A 50 1.74 -0.70 -1.52
C PHE A 50 1.03 0.46 -2.23
N GLY A 51 -0.29 0.49 -2.16
CA GLY A 51 -1.09 1.51 -2.83
C GLY A 51 -0.72 2.93 -2.42
N GLU A 52 -0.39 3.14 -1.15
CA GLU A 52 0.03 4.43 -0.63
C GLU A 52 1.41 4.85 -1.18
N VAL A 53 2.42 3.98 -1.07
CA VAL A 53 3.77 4.27 -1.59
C VAL A 53 3.76 4.43 -3.11
N CYS A 54 3.05 3.55 -3.83
CA CYS A 54 2.91 3.59 -5.28
C CYS A 54 2.30 4.92 -5.76
N ARG A 55 1.17 5.34 -5.17
CA ARG A 55 0.51 6.61 -5.51
C ARG A 55 1.37 7.82 -5.15
N THR A 56 2.02 7.80 -3.99
CA THR A 56 2.96 8.87 -3.59
C THR A 56 4.12 8.97 -4.58
N THR A 57 4.65 7.84 -5.04
CA THR A 57 5.71 7.80 -6.06
C THR A 57 5.24 8.41 -7.39
N MET A 58 3.98 8.19 -7.79
CA MET A 58 3.43 8.83 -9.00
C MET A 58 3.33 10.37 -8.88
N VAL A 59 2.99 10.88 -7.69
CA VAL A 59 3.04 12.34 -7.45
C VAL A 59 4.47 12.86 -7.47
N ILE A 60 5.41 12.12 -6.90
CA ILE A 60 6.86 12.43 -6.95
C ILE A 60 7.34 12.51 -8.40
N GLN A 61 6.99 11.53 -9.22
CA GLN A 61 7.36 11.52 -10.65
C GLN A 61 6.80 12.72 -11.40
N ALA A 62 5.52 13.05 -11.16
CA ALA A 62 4.89 14.24 -11.72
C ALA A 62 5.56 15.54 -11.24
N PHE A 63 5.93 15.62 -9.95
CA PHE A 63 6.62 16.77 -9.38
C PHE A 63 8.00 17.00 -10.03
N LYS A 64 8.78 15.93 -10.26
CA LYS A 64 10.07 15.98 -10.96
C LYS A 64 9.98 16.52 -12.39
N LYS A 65 8.81 16.44 -13.04
CA LYS A 65 8.59 16.99 -14.39
C LYS A 65 8.27 18.49 -14.38
N ILE A 66 7.83 19.03 -13.25
CA ILE A 66 7.41 20.43 -13.12
C ILE A 66 8.28 21.27 -12.21
N SER A 67 9.32 20.68 -11.58
CA SER A 67 10.21 21.38 -10.64
C SER A 67 11.53 20.64 -10.50
N ASP A 68 12.62 21.40 -10.38
CA ASP A 68 13.98 20.89 -10.13
C ASP A 68 14.32 20.81 -8.63
N ILE A 69 13.37 21.15 -7.75
CA ILE A 69 13.57 21.06 -6.28
C ILE A 69 13.82 19.62 -5.89
N PRO A 70 14.90 19.29 -5.18
CA PRO A 70 15.21 17.94 -4.72
C PRO A 70 14.06 17.33 -3.91
N ILE A 71 13.89 16.02 -3.99
CA ILE A 71 12.80 15.29 -3.35
C ILE A 71 13.34 14.24 -2.41
N LYS A 72 12.67 14.08 -1.27
CA LYS A 72 12.83 12.97 -0.34
C LYS A 72 11.49 12.27 -0.13
N LEU A 73 11.52 10.95 -0.01
CA LEU A 73 10.38 10.14 0.42
C LEU A 73 10.76 9.42 1.71
N PHE A 74 10.07 9.72 2.81
CA PHE A 74 10.20 8.96 4.05
C PHE A 74 9.09 7.91 4.12
N THR A 75 9.50 6.66 4.31
CA THR A 75 8.59 5.59 4.73
C THR A 75 8.73 5.44 6.23
N PHE A 76 7.74 5.98 6.95
CA PHE A 76 7.76 6.08 8.39
C PHE A 76 7.06 4.89 9.03
N SER A 77 7.74 4.20 9.93
CA SER A 77 7.20 3.10 10.71
C SER A 77 6.85 3.53 12.13
N ASP A 78 5.60 3.32 12.54
CA ASP A 78 5.11 3.54 13.91
C ASP A 78 5.50 2.40 14.86
N ASP A 79 6.74 1.95 14.80
CA ASP A 79 7.26 0.78 15.51
C ASP A 79 7.44 0.98 17.03
N MET A 80 7.26 2.20 17.53
CA MET A 80 7.19 2.51 18.96
C MET A 80 5.77 2.32 19.54
N ASP A 81 4.78 2.03 18.71
CA ASP A 81 3.42 1.74 19.18
C ASP A 81 3.40 0.49 20.07
N GLY A 82 2.59 0.53 21.12
CA GLY A 82 2.34 -0.65 21.94
C GLY A 82 1.55 -1.71 21.19
N LEU A 83 1.91 -2.98 21.34
CA LEU A 83 1.14 -4.11 20.80
C LEU A 83 -0.22 -4.18 21.49
N ARG A 84 -1.28 -3.66 20.84
CA ARG A 84 -2.63 -3.55 21.46
C ARG A 84 -3.42 -4.85 21.46
N LYS A 85 -3.18 -5.71 20.46
CA LYS A 85 -3.82 -7.02 20.33
C LYS A 85 -2.91 -7.97 19.58
N VAL A 86 -3.05 -9.26 19.83
CA VAL A 86 -2.38 -10.30 19.06
C VAL A 86 -3.05 -10.39 17.69
N PRO A 87 -2.30 -10.30 16.57
CA PRO A 87 -2.86 -10.53 15.24
C PRO A 87 -3.28 -12.00 15.05
N GLU A 88 -4.31 -12.23 14.24
CA GLU A 88 -4.72 -13.57 13.85
C GLU A 88 -3.66 -14.24 12.94
N ASN A 89 -3.59 -15.56 12.97
CA ASN A 89 -2.69 -16.37 12.11
C ASN A 89 -1.19 -16.11 12.27
N ILE A 90 -0.75 -15.72 13.49
CA ILE A 90 0.66 -15.59 13.83
C ILE A 90 1.09 -16.74 14.74
N PRO A 91 2.27 -17.37 14.54
CA PRO A 91 2.79 -18.38 15.44
C PRO A 91 3.11 -17.77 16.82
N ASN A 92 3.21 -18.62 17.84
CA ASN A 92 3.58 -18.20 19.20
C ASN A 92 2.71 -17.06 19.77
N SER A 93 1.39 -17.11 19.55
CA SER A 93 0.43 -16.11 20.05
C SER A 93 0.57 -15.82 21.55
N ASP A 94 0.80 -16.85 22.39
CA ASP A 94 1.00 -16.72 23.82
C ASP A 94 2.19 -15.83 24.18
N LEU A 95 3.25 -15.85 23.35
CA LEU A 95 4.39 -14.95 23.50
C LEU A 95 3.98 -13.50 23.32
N LEU A 96 3.15 -13.23 22.32
CA LEU A 96 2.63 -11.89 22.04
C LEU A 96 1.66 -11.42 23.14
N GLU A 97 0.79 -12.29 23.66
CA GLU A 97 -0.14 -11.97 24.75
C GLU A 97 0.58 -11.49 26.01
N LYS A 98 1.66 -12.16 26.40
CA LYS A 98 2.51 -11.76 27.53
C LYS A 98 3.20 -10.41 27.34
N ASN A 99 3.30 -9.94 26.10
CA ASN A 99 3.97 -8.69 25.73
C ASN A 99 3.02 -7.59 25.25
N LEU A 100 1.71 -7.73 25.50
CA LEU A 100 0.73 -6.68 25.15
C LEU A 100 1.10 -5.35 25.80
N ASN A 101 0.87 -4.28 25.05
CA ASN A 101 1.17 -2.89 25.34
C ASN A 101 2.66 -2.52 25.41
N LYS A 102 3.59 -3.44 25.18
CA LYS A 102 5.00 -3.06 24.98
C LYS A 102 5.22 -2.51 23.58
N PRO A 103 6.19 -1.59 23.39
CA PRO A 103 6.58 -1.12 22.05
C PRO A 103 6.89 -2.29 21.12
N LEU A 104 6.45 -2.23 19.87
CA LEU A 104 6.64 -3.33 18.90
C LEU A 104 8.11 -3.72 18.73
N THR A 105 9.03 -2.77 18.89
CA THR A 105 10.50 -2.99 18.86
C THR A 105 11.05 -3.68 20.10
N VAL A 106 10.22 -3.91 21.14
CA VAL A 106 10.59 -4.63 22.36
C VAL A 106 9.84 -5.96 22.48
N VAL A 107 8.74 -6.12 21.74
CA VAL A 107 7.98 -7.38 21.65
C VAL A 107 8.84 -8.42 20.94
N PRO A 108 9.12 -9.60 21.53
CA PRO A 108 9.89 -10.66 20.86
C PRO A 108 9.25 -11.09 19.54
N ASP A 109 10.06 -11.44 18.55
CA ASP A 109 9.59 -11.89 17.26
C ASP A 109 8.93 -13.29 17.35
N PRO A 110 7.63 -13.43 17.05
CA PRO A 110 6.95 -14.71 17.10
C PRO A 110 7.43 -15.71 16.04
N PHE A 111 8.16 -15.24 15.02
CA PHE A 111 8.76 -16.05 13.96
C PHE A 111 10.22 -16.41 14.23
N GLU A 112 10.83 -15.91 15.29
CA GLU A 112 12.21 -16.18 15.73
C GLU A 112 13.29 -15.83 14.67
N LYS A 113 13.01 -14.87 13.79
CA LYS A 113 13.91 -14.46 12.69
C LYS A 113 14.62 -13.14 12.92
N PHE A 114 14.03 -12.27 13.76
CA PHE A 114 14.53 -10.93 14.06
C PHE A 114 14.55 -10.69 15.56
N SER A 115 15.19 -9.63 15.99
CA SER A 115 15.30 -9.27 17.40
C SER A 115 13.95 -8.89 18.03
N SER A 116 12.99 -8.43 17.24
CA SER A 116 11.66 -8.03 17.69
C SER A 116 10.60 -8.17 16.60
N PHE A 117 9.34 -8.21 17.02
CA PHE A 117 8.20 -8.23 16.11
C PHE A 117 8.12 -6.96 15.23
N GLY A 118 8.45 -5.80 15.81
CA GLY A 118 8.55 -4.55 15.04
C GLY A 118 9.63 -4.63 13.96
N GLU A 119 10.80 -5.19 14.30
CA GLU A 119 11.90 -5.31 13.35
C GLU A 119 11.62 -6.33 12.24
N HIS A 120 10.94 -7.44 12.57
CA HIS A 120 10.43 -8.39 11.58
C HIS A 120 9.54 -7.70 10.55
N ASN A 121 8.51 -6.99 11.00
CA ASN A 121 7.56 -6.32 10.10
C ASN A 121 8.21 -5.17 9.31
N ASN A 122 9.16 -4.44 9.92
CA ASN A 122 9.95 -3.42 9.24
C ASN A 122 10.85 -4.02 8.14
N ALA A 123 11.46 -5.18 8.39
CA ALA A 123 12.25 -5.89 7.38
C ALA A 123 11.38 -6.37 6.22
N MET A 124 10.18 -6.90 6.50
CA MET A 124 9.22 -7.29 5.47
C MET A 124 8.79 -6.08 4.62
N LEU A 125 8.54 -4.92 5.25
CA LEU A 125 8.22 -3.70 4.53
C LEU A 125 9.36 -3.28 3.59
N LYS A 126 10.60 -3.23 4.08
CA LYS A 126 11.77 -2.86 3.27
C LYS A 126 11.96 -3.82 2.10
N THR A 127 11.97 -5.13 2.34
CA THR A 127 12.06 -6.15 1.29
C THR A 127 11.00 -5.97 0.21
N PHE A 128 9.78 -5.66 0.64
CA PHE A 128 8.67 -5.41 -0.25
C PHE A 128 8.88 -4.13 -1.09
N LEU A 129 9.27 -3.02 -0.47
CA LEU A 129 9.51 -1.75 -1.18
C LEU A 129 10.68 -1.86 -2.17
N ASP A 130 11.74 -2.58 -1.79
CA ASP A 130 12.91 -2.85 -2.63
C ASP A 130 12.54 -3.70 -3.85
N LYS A 131 11.68 -4.71 -3.68
CA LYS A 131 11.18 -5.55 -4.78
C LYS A 131 10.47 -4.74 -5.87
N PHE A 132 9.82 -3.63 -5.50
CA PHE A 132 9.18 -2.71 -6.44
C PHE A 132 10.08 -1.56 -6.90
N ASN A 133 11.36 -1.56 -6.50
CA ASN A 133 12.33 -0.52 -6.83
C ASN A 133 11.88 0.91 -6.42
N PHE A 134 11.17 1.05 -5.31
CA PHE A 134 10.85 2.36 -4.78
C PHE A 134 12.10 3.03 -4.19
N SER A 135 12.26 4.32 -4.47
CA SER A 135 13.33 5.14 -3.86
C SER A 135 12.79 5.82 -2.61
N TYR A 136 13.26 5.42 -1.44
CA TYR A 136 12.77 5.89 -0.15
C TYR A 136 13.88 5.92 0.90
N GLU A 137 13.66 6.67 1.98
CA GLU A 137 14.42 6.59 3.23
C GLU A 137 13.50 6.00 4.32
N PHE A 138 13.89 4.86 4.89
CA PHE A 138 13.14 4.27 6.00
C PHE A 138 13.39 5.04 7.30
N LYS A 139 12.32 5.33 8.05
CA LYS A 139 12.38 5.98 9.37
C LYS A 139 11.65 5.14 10.41
N SER A 140 12.35 4.82 11.50
CA SER A 140 11.79 4.15 12.67
C SER A 140 11.36 5.18 13.71
N SER A 141 10.11 5.13 14.14
CA SER A 141 9.60 5.96 15.24
C SER A 141 10.43 5.75 16.51
N THR A 142 10.67 4.49 16.90
CA THR A 142 11.49 4.14 18.08
C THR A 142 12.88 4.76 18.02
N GLN A 143 13.54 4.68 16.86
CA GLN A 143 14.87 5.26 16.69
C GLN A 143 14.82 6.79 16.85
N MET A 144 13.91 7.47 16.16
CA MET A 144 13.82 8.93 16.18
C MET A 144 13.47 9.49 17.56
N TYR A 145 12.62 8.78 18.32
CA TYR A 145 12.34 9.15 19.72
C TYR A 145 13.58 8.94 20.60
N LYS A 146 14.28 7.82 20.51
CA LYS A 146 15.42 7.47 21.36
C LYS A 146 16.69 8.26 21.05
N THR A 147 16.92 8.63 19.79
CA THR A 147 18.09 9.44 19.38
C THR A 147 17.90 10.91 19.64
N GLY A 148 16.69 11.32 20.08
CA GLY A 148 16.38 12.72 20.38
C GLY A 148 16.02 13.58 19.18
N GLU A 149 15.86 13.01 17.98
CA GLU A 149 15.45 13.76 16.79
C GLU A 149 14.11 14.48 16.98
N PHE A 150 13.23 13.95 17.84
CA PHE A 150 11.94 14.57 18.18
C PHE A 150 11.95 15.40 19.46
N ASN A 151 13.05 15.46 20.22
CA ASN A 151 13.08 16.10 21.54
C ASN A 151 12.56 17.53 21.55
N ASN A 152 13.02 18.37 20.63
CA ASN A 152 12.58 19.76 20.54
C ASN A 152 11.07 19.88 20.33
N GLU A 153 10.50 19.01 19.49
CA GLU A 153 9.09 19.07 19.19
C GLU A 153 8.24 18.41 20.29
N LEU A 154 8.76 17.41 21.01
CA LEU A 154 8.14 16.84 22.21
C LEU A 154 8.03 17.89 23.32
N ILE A 155 9.08 18.69 23.51
CA ILE A 155 9.07 19.84 24.44
C ILE A 155 8.05 20.91 23.97
N ASN A 156 7.93 21.13 22.67
CA ASN A 156 6.94 22.04 22.11
C ASN A 156 5.50 21.53 22.35
N VAL A 157 5.27 20.22 22.22
CA VAL A 157 3.99 19.57 22.59
C VAL A 157 3.69 19.79 24.07
N LEU A 158 4.68 19.61 24.97
CA LEU A 158 4.50 19.82 26.40
C LEU A 158 4.09 21.28 26.71
N LYS A 159 4.78 22.27 26.15
CA LYS A 159 4.45 23.70 26.29
C LYS A 159 3.07 24.07 25.77
N ASN A 160 2.52 23.31 24.84
CA ASN A 160 1.19 23.51 24.26
C ASN A 160 0.17 22.48 24.76
N TYR A 161 0.45 21.79 25.87
CA TYR A 161 -0.37 20.69 26.38
C TYR A 161 -1.84 21.06 26.49
N GLU A 162 -2.17 22.15 27.20
CA GLU A 162 -3.55 22.61 27.40
C GLU A 162 -4.26 22.97 26.09
N LYS A 163 -3.54 23.60 25.14
CA LYS A 163 -4.11 23.93 23.83
C LYS A 163 -4.44 22.66 23.04
N ILE A 164 -3.57 21.65 23.10
CA ILE A 164 -3.78 20.35 22.45
C ILE A 164 -4.93 19.59 23.10
N MET A 165 -5.02 19.60 24.44
CA MET A 165 -6.15 19.05 25.18
C MET A 165 -7.47 19.68 24.74
N ASN A 166 -7.52 21.00 24.61
CA ASN A 166 -8.71 21.74 24.17
C ASN A 166 -9.13 21.40 22.71
N ILE A 167 -8.22 21.00 21.86
CA ILE A 167 -8.51 20.51 20.49
C ILE A 167 -9.09 19.09 20.53
N ILE A 168 -8.53 18.21 21.34
CA ILE A 168 -8.86 16.77 21.30
C ILE A 168 -10.06 16.43 22.18
N LEU A 169 -10.15 16.94 23.42
CA LEU A 169 -11.16 16.54 24.38
C LEU A 169 -12.60 16.69 23.86
N PRO A 170 -12.99 17.75 23.12
CA PRO A 170 -14.34 17.86 22.59
C PRO A 170 -14.76 16.71 21.67
N THR A 171 -13.78 16.03 21.05
CA THR A 171 -14.01 14.95 20.07
C THR A 171 -14.14 13.57 20.73
N LEU A 172 -13.91 13.44 22.04
CA LEU A 172 -13.89 12.19 22.77
C LEU A 172 -15.18 11.95 23.53
N GLY A 173 -15.55 10.69 23.71
CA GLY A 173 -16.62 10.28 24.62
C GLY A 173 -16.23 10.49 26.11
N SER A 174 -17.21 10.52 27.01
CA SER A 174 -17.05 10.85 28.42
C SER A 174 -15.95 10.03 29.13
N ASP A 175 -15.91 8.75 28.91
CA ASP A 175 -14.94 7.88 29.59
C ASP A 175 -13.51 8.07 29.08
N ARG A 176 -13.38 8.25 27.75
CA ARG A 176 -12.06 8.53 27.16
C ARG A 176 -11.51 9.91 27.55
N LYS A 177 -12.37 10.88 27.79
CA LYS A 177 -11.95 12.21 28.30
C LYS A 177 -11.22 12.13 29.63
N LYS A 178 -11.64 11.21 30.51
CA LYS A 178 -11.04 11.03 31.84
C LYS A 178 -9.65 10.40 31.80
N THR A 179 -9.33 9.63 30.76
CA THR A 179 -8.09 8.88 30.66
C THR A 179 -7.14 9.40 29.58
N TYR A 180 -7.58 10.40 28.80
CA TYR A 180 -6.78 10.91 27.70
C TYR A 180 -5.62 11.79 28.18
N SER A 181 -4.46 11.57 27.57
CA SER A 181 -3.33 12.49 27.60
C SER A 181 -2.64 12.50 26.23
N PRO A 182 -2.07 13.61 25.77
CA PRO A 182 -1.19 13.67 24.61
C PRO A 182 0.04 12.76 24.75
N PHE A 183 0.55 12.61 25.95
CA PHE A 183 1.71 11.77 26.28
C PHE A 183 1.29 10.40 26.78
N LEU A 184 1.98 9.37 26.29
CA LEU A 184 1.89 7.97 26.68
C LEU A 184 3.22 7.58 27.32
N PRO A 185 3.34 7.63 28.67
CA PRO A 185 4.56 7.21 29.34
C PRO A 185 4.87 5.74 29.11
N ILE A 186 6.15 5.40 28.99
CA ILE A 186 6.60 4.01 29.06
C ILE A 186 6.90 3.69 30.51
N CYS A 187 6.16 2.73 31.06
CA CYS A 187 6.30 2.33 32.46
C CYS A 187 7.71 1.78 32.74
N PRO A 188 8.49 2.37 33.67
CA PRO A 188 9.83 1.88 33.97
C PRO A 188 9.86 0.43 34.49
N ASP A 189 8.82 0.03 35.24
CA ASP A 189 8.75 -1.28 35.87
C ASP A 189 8.37 -2.40 34.87
N THR A 190 7.54 -2.09 33.86
CA THR A 190 6.96 -3.10 32.95
C THR A 190 7.36 -2.94 31.49
N GLY A 191 7.91 -1.79 31.09
CA GLY A 191 8.20 -1.43 29.70
C GLY A 191 6.95 -1.22 28.84
N LYS A 192 5.75 -1.14 29.43
CA LYS A 192 4.50 -0.96 28.70
C LYS A 192 4.22 0.51 28.39
N VAL A 193 3.72 0.78 27.21
CA VAL A 193 3.15 2.09 26.84
C VAL A 193 1.81 2.23 27.55
N LEU A 194 1.67 3.25 28.40
CA LEU A 194 0.51 3.44 29.24
C LEU A 194 -0.45 4.48 28.66
N GLU A 195 -1.72 4.11 28.51
CA GLU A 195 -2.81 5.02 28.13
C GLU A 195 -3.53 5.55 29.37
N ILE A 196 -2.85 6.35 30.16
CA ILE A 196 -3.32 6.91 31.44
C ILE A 196 -3.20 8.44 31.46
N PRO A 197 -3.98 9.14 32.30
CA PRO A 197 -3.88 10.59 32.41
C PRO A 197 -2.54 11.04 33.02
N ILE A 198 -2.05 12.18 32.54
CA ILE A 198 -0.98 12.89 33.20
C ILE A 198 -1.59 13.72 34.34
N VAL A 199 -1.03 13.62 35.54
CA VAL A 199 -1.53 14.29 36.75
C VAL A 199 -0.80 15.61 37.03
N GLU A 200 0.47 15.76 36.56
CA GLU A 200 1.25 16.98 36.73
C GLU A 200 2.24 17.13 35.57
N ILE A 201 2.53 18.37 35.19
CA ILE A 201 3.47 18.75 34.14
C ILE A 201 4.55 19.65 34.75
N ASP A 202 5.82 19.31 34.51
CA ASP A 202 6.96 20.13 34.83
C ASP A 202 7.65 20.62 33.53
N GLU A 203 7.24 21.78 33.04
CA GLU A 203 7.81 22.37 31.82
C GLU A 203 9.30 22.72 31.96
N LYS A 204 9.79 23.04 33.19
CA LYS A 204 11.19 23.39 33.40
C LYS A 204 12.12 22.21 33.28
N GLN A 205 11.66 21.05 33.70
CA GLN A 205 12.42 19.79 33.64
C GLN A 205 12.07 18.95 32.40
N ASN A 206 11.07 19.36 31.59
CA ASN A 206 10.51 18.60 30.50
C ASN A 206 10.00 17.22 30.94
N GLU A 207 9.26 17.19 32.05
CA GLU A 207 8.80 15.96 32.69
C GLU A 207 7.28 15.97 32.88
N VAL A 208 6.73 14.77 32.99
CA VAL A 208 5.32 14.53 33.31
C VAL A 208 5.24 13.54 34.48
N VAL A 209 4.21 13.70 35.32
CA VAL A 209 3.90 12.79 36.43
C VAL A 209 2.62 12.04 36.08
N PHE A 210 2.63 10.75 36.33
CA PHE A 210 1.47 9.85 36.15
C PHE A 210 1.33 8.90 37.33
N ASP A 211 0.11 8.44 37.56
CA ASP A 211 -0.19 7.44 38.59
C ASP A 211 -0.48 6.11 37.92
N ASN A 212 0.25 5.07 38.27
CA ASN A 212 0.01 3.72 37.83
C ASN A 212 -0.29 2.81 39.05
N ASN A 213 -1.57 2.57 39.28
CA ASN A 213 -2.10 1.75 40.37
C ASN A 213 -1.66 2.25 41.77
N GLY A 214 -1.76 3.57 42.03
CA GLY A 214 -1.42 4.18 43.30
C GLY A 214 0.08 4.50 43.50
N LYS A 215 0.92 4.13 42.53
CA LYS A 215 2.33 4.50 42.51
C LYS A 215 2.57 5.64 41.52
N LYS A 216 3.02 6.78 42.02
CA LYS A 216 3.38 7.94 41.20
C LYS A 216 4.76 7.76 40.58
N PHE A 217 4.84 8.03 39.30
CA PHE A 217 6.07 8.05 38.49
C PHE A 217 6.28 9.42 37.90
N LYS A 218 7.53 9.84 37.83
CA LYS A 218 7.97 11.03 37.11
C LYS A 218 8.87 10.60 35.97
N THR A 219 8.63 11.10 34.75
CA THR A 219 9.40 10.71 33.58
C THR A 219 9.58 11.90 32.62
N LYS A 220 10.70 11.90 31.89
CA LYS A 220 10.93 12.87 30.80
C LYS A 220 9.98 12.61 29.63
N VAL A 221 9.64 13.66 28.92
CA VAL A 221 8.89 13.52 27.65
C VAL A 221 9.81 13.21 26.46
N THR A 222 11.13 13.28 26.67
CA THR A 222 12.18 13.13 25.64
C THR A 222 12.84 11.74 25.69
N ASP A 223 13.76 11.50 24.76
CA ASP A 223 14.70 10.36 24.74
C ASP A 223 14.01 8.98 24.75
N GLY A 224 12.78 8.95 24.21
CA GLY A 224 12.00 7.71 24.13
C GLY A 224 11.36 7.25 25.44
N ALA A 225 11.36 8.08 26.52
CA ALA A 225 10.71 7.74 27.78
C ALA A 225 9.17 7.91 27.73
N CYS A 226 8.67 8.73 26.80
CA CYS A 226 7.26 8.85 26.45
C CYS A 226 7.08 8.73 24.95
N LYS A 227 5.92 8.20 24.54
CA LYS A 227 5.39 8.29 23.18
C LYS A 227 4.20 9.27 23.15
N LEU A 228 3.86 9.81 22.00
CA LEU A 228 2.64 10.60 21.85
C LEU A 228 1.44 9.74 21.43
N GLN A 229 0.23 10.19 21.78
CA GLN A 229 -1.00 9.67 21.20
C GLN A 229 -1.05 9.92 19.69
N TRP A 230 -1.63 8.98 18.94
CA TRP A 230 -1.64 8.91 17.48
C TRP A 230 -1.81 10.27 16.77
N LYS A 231 -2.87 11.04 17.07
CA LYS A 231 -3.15 12.30 16.36
C LYS A 231 -2.12 13.37 16.70
N VAL A 232 -1.62 13.38 17.93
CA VAL A 232 -0.60 14.31 18.39
C VAL A 232 0.77 13.91 17.82
N ASP A 233 1.07 12.62 17.78
CA ASP A 233 2.28 12.06 17.17
C ASP A 233 2.35 12.43 15.68
N TRP A 234 1.25 12.25 14.96
CA TRP A 234 1.19 12.58 13.54
C TRP A 234 1.43 14.08 13.28
N ALA A 235 0.82 14.96 14.08
CA ALA A 235 1.05 16.40 14.03
C ALA A 235 2.49 16.77 14.38
N MET A 236 3.05 16.15 15.42
CA MET A 236 4.43 16.37 15.86
C MET A 236 5.42 15.96 14.76
N ARG A 237 5.22 14.81 14.11
CA ARG A 237 6.04 14.38 12.96
C ARG A 237 5.99 15.37 11.80
N TRP A 238 4.80 15.85 11.43
CA TRP A 238 4.67 16.87 10.40
C TRP A 238 5.44 18.13 10.74
N SER A 239 5.42 18.52 12.01
CA SER A 239 6.14 19.68 12.50
C SER A 239 7.66 19.45 12.54
N ALA A 240 8.12 18.38 13.18
CA ALA A 240 9.53 18.07 13.35
C ALA A 240 10.25 17.84 12.00
N LEU A 241 9.66 17.03 11.14
CA LEU A 241 10.25 16.65 9.85
C LEU A 241 9.99 17.68 8.74
N LYS A 242 9.08 18.63 8.96
CA LYS A 242 8.64 19.59 7.94
C LYS A 242 8.07 18.87 6.71
N VAL A 243 7.17 17.91 6.92
CA VAL A 243 6.52 17.17 5.84
C VAL A 243 5.73 18.11 4.93
N ASP A 244 5.86 17.91 3.60
CA ASP A 244 5.19 18.74 2.61
C ASP A 244 3.96 18.06 1.99
N PHE A 245 3.98 16.73 1.90
CA PHE A 245 2.91 15.94 1.34
C PHE A 245 2.80 14.57 2.02
N GLU A 246 1.57 14.15 2.34
CA GLU A 246 1.28 12.81 2.85
C GLU A 246 -0.10 12.36 2.39
N MET A 247 -0.20 11.11 1.90
CA MET A 247 -1.47 10.45 1.58
C MET A 247 -1.98 9.67 2.78
N TYR A 248 -3.29 9.51 2.87
CA TYR A 248 -3.91 8.70 3.92
C TYR A 248 -5.25 8.13 3.47
N GLY A 249 -5.68 7.05 4.10
CA GLY A 249 -7.00 6.47 3.87
C GLY A 249 -8.12 7.42 4.29
N LYS A 250 -9.24 7.38 3.61
CA LYS A 250 -10.43 8.20 3.88
C LYS A 250 -10.90 8.12 5.34
N ASP A 251 -10.74 6.98 5.98
CA ASP A 251 -11.09 6.77 7.39
C ASP A 251 -10.23 7.60 8.36
N LEU A 252 -9.10 8.12 7.90
CA LEU A 252 -8.21 9.00 8.68
C LEU A 252 -8.49 10.51 8.49
N ILE A 253 -9.45 10.91 7.63
CA ILE A 253 -9.77 12.33 7.41
C ILE A 253 -10.02 13.08 8.72
N PRO A 254 -10.86 12.60 9.66
CA PRO A 254 -11.08 13.31 10.92
C PRO A 254 -9.81 13.39 11.78
N SER A 255 -8.93 12.38 11.70
CA SER A 255 -7.65 12.40 12.40
C SER A 255 -6.68 13.39 11.77
N ALA A 256 -6.62 13.48 10.43
CA ALA A 256 -5.80 14.44 9.71
C ALA A 256 -6.21 15.89 9.99
N GLU A 257 -7.51 16.17 10.10
CA GLU A 257 -8.04 17.48 10.46
C GLU A 257 -7.59 17.91 11.86
N LEU A 258 -7.72 17.03 12.86
CA LEU A 258 -7.28 17.29 14.22
C LEU A 258 -5.76 17.42 14.32
N SER A 259 -5.00 16.51 13.66
CA SER A 259 -3.54 16.62 13.57
C SER A 259 -3.11 17.92 12.89
N GLY A 260 -3.86 18.37 11.88
CA GLY A 260 -3.64 19.66 11.24
C GLY A 260 -3.80 20.87 12.18
N GLN A 261 -4.82 20.86 13.04
CA GLN A 261 -5.01 21.89 14.06
C GLN A 261 -3.87 21.90 15.08
N ILE A 262 -3.45 20.70 15.53
CA ILE A 262 -2.32 20.54 16.45
C ILE A 262 -1.02 21.01 15.78
N CYS A 263 -0.75 20.63 14.52
CA CYS A 263 0.43 21.07 13.78
C CYS A 263 0.53 22.59 13.69
N LYS A 264 -0.58 23.29 13.46
CA LYS A 264 -0.64 24.76 13.52
C LYS A 264 -0.34 25.29 14.94
N THR A 265 -0.87 24.64 15.97
CA THR A 265 -0.61 25.01 17.38
C THR A 265 0.86 24.87 17.72
N LEU A 266 1.57 23.90 17.12
CA LEU A 266 3.01 23.73 17.22
C LEU A 266 3.81 24.75 16.37
N GLY A 267 3.15 25.66 15.66
CA GLY A 267 3.79 26.71 14.85
C GLY A 267 4.23 26.24 13.46
N SER A 268 3.76 25.10 12.99
CA SER A 268 4.15 24.51 11.69
C SER A 268 3.02 24.55 10.67
N SER A 269 3.39 24.44 9.38
CA SER A 269 2.43 24.33 8.29
C SER A 269 1.97 22.90 8.11
N ILE A 270 0.66 22.71 7.88
CA ILE A 270 0.09 21.40 7.57
C ILE A 270 0.62 20.92 6.21
N PRO A 271 0.96 19.64 6.01
CA PRO A 271 1.28 19.11 4.68
C PRO A 271 0.08 19.20 3.72
N ASN A 272 0.32 19.19 2.43
CA ASN A 272 -0.74 18.86 1.48
C ASN A 272 -1.16 17.41 1.72
N GLY A 273 -2.45 17.16 1.83
CA GLY A 273 -3.00 15.83 2.07
C GLY A 273 -3.79 15.32 0.86
N PHE A 274 -3.75 14.02 0.61
CA PHE A 274 -4.61 13.37 -0.36
C PHE A 274 -5.28 12.15 0.29
N ALA A 275 -6.59 12.23 0.46
CA ALA A 275 -7.36 11.11 1.00
C ALA A 275 -7.76 10.16 -0.12
N TYR A 276 -7.35 8.88 -0.01
CA TYR A 276 -7.76 7.83 -0.93
C TYR A 276 -8.83 6.93 -0.30
N GLU A 277 -9.66 6.33 -1.16
CA GLU A 277 -10.74 5.43 -0.74
C GLU A 277 -10.19 4.04 -0.39
N LEU A 278 -10.91 3.33 0.46
CA LEU A 278 -10.54 2.01 0.95
C LEU A 278 -10.89 0.92 -0.06
N PHE A 279 -10.21 -0.22 0.03
CA PHE A 279 -10.55 -1.41 -0.73
C PHE A 279 -11.65 -2.21 -0.01
N LEU A 280 -12.53 -2.81 -0.82
CA LEU A 280 -13.61 -3.68 -0.38
C LEU A 280 -13.35 -5.10 -0.88
N ASP A 281 -13.78 -6.09 -0.12
CA ASP A 281 -13.78 -7.48 -0.55
C ASP A 281 -14.88 -7.78 -1.59
N GLU A 282 -15.02 -9.04 -1.99
CA GLU A 282 -16.03 -9.47 -2.95
C GLU A 282 -17.46 -9.13 -2.48
N LYS A 283 -17.74 -9.20 -1.17
CA LYS A 283 -19.03 -8.91 -0.56
C LYS A 283 -19.29 -7.42 -0.39
N GLY A 284 -18.30 -6.55 -0.60
CA GLY A 284 -18.38 -5.12 -0.39
C GLY A 284 -18.05 -4.69 1.03
N GLU A 285 -17.46 -5.56 1.85
CA GLU A 285 -16.98 -5.22 3.18
C GLU A 285 -15.57 -4.63 3.11
N LYS A 286 -15.22 -3.75 4.07
CA LYS A 286 -13.88 -3.18 4.18
C LYS A 286 -12.85 -4.29 4.37
N ILE A 287 -11.81 -4.28 3.53
CA ILE A 287 -10.64 -5.12 3.70
C ILE A 287 -9.85 -4.63 4.91
N SER A 288 -9.50 -5.55 5.82
CA SER A 288 -8.67 -5.24 6.98
C SER A 288 -7.67 -6.36 7.26
N LYS A 289 -6.51 -5.97 7.82
CA LYS A 289 -5.45 -6.91 8.24
C LYS A 289 -5.97 -7.99 9.20
N SER A 290 -6.86 -7.60 10.12
CA SER A 290 -7.37 -8.48 11.15
C SER A 290 -8.41 -9.49 10.65
N LYS A 291 -9.10 -9.20 9.53
CA LYS A 291 -10.09 -10.12 8.93
C LYS A 291 -9.46 -11.07 7.90
N GLY A 292 -8.27 -10.75 7.37
CA GLY A 292 -7.63 -11.54 6.31
C GLY A 292 -8.48 -11.70 5.04
N ASN A 293 -9.43 -10.78 4.79
CA ASN A 293 -10.44 -10.88 3.74
C ASN A 293 -10.03 -10.20 2.42
N GLY A 294 -8.76 -9.87 2.25
CA GLY A 294 -8.23 -9.23 1.06
C GLY A 294 -7.17 -10.07 0.37
N ILE A 295 -6.93 -9.79 -0.91
CA ILE A 295 -5.81 -10.36 -1.66
C ILE A 295 -4.49 -9.73 -1.19
N THR A 296 -3.45 -10.54 -1.03
CA THR A 296 -2.10 -10.07 -0.75
C THR A 296 -1.40 -9.61 -2.03
N ILE A 297 -0.26 -8.94 -1.87
CA ILE A 297 0.56 -8.53 -3.02
C ILE A 297 1.16 -9.75 -3.70
N GLU A 298 1.63 -10.71 -2.90
CA GLU A 298 2.19 -11.98 -3.37
C GLU A 298 1.16 -12.75 -4.21
N GLU A 299 -0.09 -12.78 -3.75
CA GLU A 299 -1.19 -13.40 -4.51
C GLU A 299 -1.46 -12.65 -5.81
N TRP A 300 -1.47 -11.31 -5.81
CA TRP A 300 -1.58 -10.56 -7.06
C TRP A 300 -0.44 -10.90 -8.02
N LEU A 301 0.81 -10.86 -7.54
CA LEU A 301 2.00 -11.13 -8.37
C LEU A 301 2.12 -12.59 -8.84
N LYS A 302 1.43 -13.51 -8.18
CA LYS A 302 1.28 -14.90 -8.62
C LYS A 302 0.45 -15.00 -9.90
N TYR A 303 -0.53 -14.13 -10.05
CA TYR A 303 -1.52 -14.18 -11.14
C TYR A 303 -1.38 -13.06 -12.16
N ALA A 304 -0.60 -12.01 -11.88
CA ALA A 304 -0.49 -10.84 -12.73
C ALA A 304 0.84 -10.11 -12.55
N THR A 305 1.04 -9.06 -13.34
CA THR A 305 2.25 -8.24 -13.29
C THR A 305 2.14 -7.12 -12.24
N GLN A 306 3.29 -6.61 -11.79
CA GLN A 306 3.35 -5.45 -10.89
C GLN A 306 2.77 -4.20 -11.54
N GLU A 307 2.92 -4.05 -12.85
CA GLU A 307 2.45 -2.92 -13.63
C GLU A 307 0.92 -2.87 -13.66
N SER A 308 0.26 -4.02 -13.78
CA SER A 308 -1.20 -4.12 -13.69
C SER A 308 -1.71 -3.75 -12.29
N LEU A 309 -0.97 -4.10 -11.22
CA LEU A 309 -1.27 -3.67 -9.86
C LEU A 309 -1.10 -2.15 -9.70
N ALA A 310 0.02 -1.60 -10.20
CA ALA A 310 0.27 -0.16 -10.14
C ALA A 310 -0.81 0.64 -10.90
N LEU A 311 -1.22 0.17 -12.08
CA LEU A 311 -2.35 0.76 -12.82
C LEU A 311 -3.65 0.68 -12.02
N TYR A 312 -3.93 -0.46 -11.38
CA TYR A 312 -5.09 -0.61 -10.51
C TYR A 312 -5.07 0.38 -9.35
N MET A 313 -3.89 0.68 -8.78
CA MET A 313 -3.73 1.70 -7.74
C MET A 313 -3.93 3.12 -8.25
N TYR A 314 -3.48 3.40 -9.48
CA TYR A 314 -3.63 4.71 -10.12
C TYR A 314 -5.09 5.09 -10.38
N GLN A 315 -5.88 4.14 -10.88
CA GLN A 315 -7.25 4.40 -11.33
C GLN A 315 -8.16 4.82 -10.18
N ASN A 316 -8.86 5.95 -10.34
CA ASN A 316 -9.90 6.42 -9.43
C ASN A 316 -9.56 6.25 -7.93
N PRO A 317 -8.47 6.83 -7.43
CA PRO A 317 -8.00 6.59 -6.07
C PRO A 317 -9.00 7.05 -4.99
N GLN A 318 -9.93 7.95 -5.33
CA GLN A 318 -10.97 8.47 -4.43
C GLN A 318 -12.32 7.72 -4.56
N ARG A 319 -12.36 6.57 -5.24
CA ARG A 319 -13.53 5.71 -5.33
C ARG A 319 -13.22 4.33 -4.74
N ALA A 320 -14.14 3.83 -3.93
CA ALA A 320 -14.03 2.48 -3.39
C ALA A 320 -13.96 1.44 -4.52
N LYS A 321 -13.05 0.50 -4.43
CA LYS A 321 -12.85 -0.58 -5.38
C LYS A 321 -12.81 -1.91 -4.69
N LYS A 322 -13.41 -2.91 -5.32
CA LYS A 322 -13.33 -4.29 -4.84
C LYS A 322 -11.97 -4.89 -5.19
N LEU A 323 -11.36 -5.62 -4.26
CA LEU A 323 -10.04 -6.20 -4.39
C LEU A 323 -10.08 -7.68 -3.97
N TYR A 324 -10.25 -8.56 -4.95
CA TYR A 324 -10.32 -10.01 -4.81
C TYR A 324 -9.83 -10.67 -6.12
N PRO A 325 -9.50 -11.99 -6.15
CA PRO A 325 -8.80 -12.58 -7.30
C PRO A 325 -9.47 -12.37 -8.65
N GLN A 326 -10.81 -12.35 -8.72
CA GLN A 326 -11.53 -12.24 -9.98
C GLN A 326 -11.46 -10.84 -10.65
N VAL A 327 -10.93 -9.81 -9.96
CA VAL A 327 -10.68 -8.51 -10.60
C VAL A 327 -9.39 -8.50 -11.42
N ILE A 328 -8.48 -9.45 -11.17
CA ILE A 328 -7.14 -9.48 -11.76
C ILE A 328 -7.17 -9.57 -13.29
N PRO A 329 -7.91 -10.50 -13.92
CA PRO A 329 -7.93 -10.60 -15.38
C PRO A 329 -8.29 -9.28 -16.06
N LYS A 330 -9.32 -8.62 -15.55
CA LYS A 330 -9.75 -7.31 -16.07
C LYS A 330 -8.68 -6.24 -15.88
N ALA A 331 -8.02 -6.20 -14.71
CA ALA A 331 -6.96 -5.22 -14.44
C ALA A 331 -5.75 -5.40 -15.37
N VAL A 332 -5.41 -6.66 -15.70
CA VAL A 332 -4.35 -6.96 -16.69
C VAL A 332 -4.78 -6.48 -18.09
N ASP A 333 -5.98 -6.81 -18.51
CA ASP A 333 -6.48 -6.41 -19.84
C ASP A 333 -6.60 -4.88 -19.98
N GLU A 334 -7.00 -4.19 -18.93
CA GLU A 334 -6.99 -2.72 -18.89
C GLU A 334 -5.57 -2.17 -19.05
N TYR A 335 -4.58 -2.74 -18.34
CA TYR A 335 -3.18 -2.35 -18.49
C TYR A 335 -2.68 -2.54 -19.92
N LEU A 336 -2.93 -3.69 -20.53
CA LEU A 336 -2.54 -3.99 -21.90
C LEU A 336 -3.22 -3.02 -22.91
N THR A 337 -4.49 -2.71 -22.69
CA THR A 337 -5.24 -1.75 -23.54
C THR A 337 -4.66 -0.33 -23.46
N PHE A 338 -4.29 0.14 -22.28
CA PHE A 338 -3.66 1.44 -22.12
C PHE A 338 -2.23 1.47 -22.68
N LEU A 339 -1.49 0.38 -22.53
CA LEU A 339 -0.15 0.23 -23.10
C LEU A 339 -0.17 0.29 -24.64
N GLU A 340 -1.08 -0.44 -25.27
CA GLU A 340 -1.22 -0.46 -26.74
C GLU A 340 -1.53 0.93 -27.33
N LYS A 341 -2.37 1.70 -26.64
CA LYS A 341 -2.75 3.06 -27.09
C LYS A 341 -1.62 4.08 -26.93
N PHE A 342 -0.66 3.82 -26.06
CA PHE A 342 0.30 4.83 -25.60
C PHE A 342 1.18 5.39 -26.74
N ASP A 343 1.73 4.53 -27.59
CA ASP A 343 2.67 4.93 -28.65
C ASP A 343 2.03 5.81 -29.73
N GLY A 344 0.72 5.70 -29.96
CA GLY A 344 -0.02 6.50 -30.94
C GLY A 344 -0.56 7.82 -30.39
N GLN A 345 -0.31 8.15 -29.12
CA GLN A 345 -0.86 9.31 -28.44
C GLN A 345 0.09 10.51 -28.50
N GLU A 346 -0.50 11.71 -28.63
CA GLU A 346 0.22 12.97 -28.40
C GLU A 346 0.57 13.13 -26.91
N ILE A 347 1.61 13.92 -26.57
CA ILE A 347 2.11 14.08 -25.19
C ILE A 347 0.99 14.42 -24.19
N LYS A 348 0.04 15.24 -24.55
CA LYS A 348 -1.12 15.59 -23.71
C LYS A 348 -1.97 14.37 -23.37
N GLU A 349 -2.21 13.50 -24.34
CA GLU A 349 -2.97 12.26 -24.17
C GLU A 349 -2.17 11.24 -23.39
N GLN A 350 -0.86 11.11 -23.68
CA GLN A 350 0.06 10.25 -22.90
C GLN A 350 0.05 10.60 -21.42
N LEU A 351 0.05 11.89 -21.06
CA LEU A 351 -0.01 12.34 -19.66
C LEU A 351 -1.35 12.00 -18.99
N GLY A 352 -2.43 11.85 -19.77
CA GLY A 352 -3.72 11.33 -19.29
C GLY A 352 -3.78 9.81 -19.21
N ASN A 353 -2.87 9.11 -19.89
CA ASN A 353 -2.84 7.65 -19.91
C ASN A 353 -2.20 7.11 -18.64
N PRO A 354 -2.88 6.21 -17.87
CA PRO A 354 -2.34 5.62 -16.65
C PRO A 354 -0.96 4.98 -16.79
N VAL A 355 -0.65 4.41 -17.95
CA VAL A 355 0.62 3.75 -18.26
C VAL A 355 1.81 4.71 -18.17
N TRP A 356 1.62 5.99 -18.50
CA TRP A 356 2.64 7.02 -18.29
C TRP A 356 3.09 7.06 -16.82
N HIS A 357 2.14 7.05 -15.89
CA HIS A 357 2.39 7.16 -14.44
C HIS A 357 2.96 5.87 -13.86
N VAL A 358 2.58 4.72 -14.41
CA VAL A 358 3.14 3.41 -14.03
C VAL A 358 4.62 3.31 -14.42
N HIS A 359 5.00 3.83 -15.58
CA HIS A 359 6.34 3.71 -16.16
C HIS A 359 7.16 5.00 -16.17
N ASN A 360 6.72 6.03 -15.45
CA ASN A 360 7.39 7.35 -15.44
C ASN A 360 7.66 7.91 -16.86
N GLY A 361 6.71 7.71 -17.76
CA GLY A 361 6.77 8.21 -19.13
C GLY A 361 7.57 7.34 -20.12
N SER A 362 8.06 6.18 -19.69
CA SER A 362 8.87 5.28 -20.53
C SER A 362 8.35 3.84 -20.50
N PRO A 363 7.12 3.58 -20.99
CA PRO A 363 6.59 2.22 -21.00
C PRO A 363 7.30 1.32 -22.01
N PRO A 364 7.22 0.00 -21.84
CA PRO A 364 7.72 -0.96 -22.82
C PRO A 364 6.98 -0.83 -24.15
N LYS A 365 7.68 -1.09 -25.26
CA LYS A 365 7.14 -1.01 -26.62
C LYS A 365 6.63 -2.33 -27.16
N GLU A 366 6.21 -3.23 -26.28
CA GLU A 366 5.64 -4.51 -26.69
C GLU A 366 4.21 -4.32 -27.21
N LYS A 367 3.94 -4.82 -28.41
CA LYS A 367 2.57 -4.83 -28.94
C LYS A 367 1.75 -5.93 -28.25
N ASN A 368 0.57 -5.57 -27.81
CA ASN A 368 -0.36 -6.55 -27.27
C ASN A 368 -0.97 -7.37 -28.42
N VAL A 369 -0.71 -8.67 -28.39
CA VAL A 369 -1.22 -9.60 -29.41
C VAL A 369 -2.39 -10.45 -28.91
N ILE A 370 -2.51 -10.62 -27.58
CA ILE A 370 -3.52 -11.44 -26.93
C ILE A 370 -3.89 -10.86 -25.57
N SER A 371 -5.17 -10.72 -25.29
CA SER A 371 -5.65 -10.33 -23.95
C SER A 371 -5.47 -11.47 -22.93
N PHE A 372 -5.39 -11.10 -21.64
CA PHE A 372 -5.30 -12.08 -20.55
C PHE A 372 -6.56 -12.98 -20.48
N GLY A 373 -7.74 -12.40 -20.76
CA GLY A 373 -8.99 -13.16 -20.88
C GLY A 373 -8.92 -14.22 -21.96
N VAL A 374 -8.33 -13.91 -23.12
CA VAL A 374 -8.12 -14.92 -24.20
C VAL A 374 -7.10 -15.97 -23.77
N LEU A 375 -6.00 -15.59 -23.10
CA LEU A 375 -5.04 -16.56 -22.54
C LEU A 375 -5.72 -17.56 -21.59
N LEU A 376 -6.58 -17.11 -20.69
CA LEU A 376 -7.34 -17.97 -19.78
C LEU A 376 -8.26 -18.92 -20.54
N ASN A 377 -8.89 -18.46 -21.62
CA ASN A 377 -9.71 -19.31 -22.50
C ASN A 377 -8.86 -20.38 -23.21
N LEU A 378 -7.68 -19.99 -23.71
CA LEU A 378 -6.74 -20.93 -24.35
C LEU A 378 -6.25 -21.98 -23.35
N VAL A 379 -5.88 -21.59 -22.12
CA VAL A 379 -5.52 -22.53 -21.03
C VAL A 379 -6.66 -23.50 -20.75
N SER A 380 -7.90 -22.97 -20.65
CA SER A 380 -9.09 -23.79 -20.40
C SER A 380 -9.40 -24.78 -21.54
N ALA A 381 -9.31 -24.34 -22.79
CA ALA A 381 -9.63 -25.13 -23.96
C ALA A 381 -8.56 -26.21 -24.26
N SER A 382 -7.29 -25.84 -24.06
CA SER A 382 -6.16 -26.75 -24.31
C SER A 382 -5.84 -27.67 -23.15
N ASN A 383 -6.42 -27.38 -21.95
CA ASN A 383 -6.01 -27.98 -20.68
C ASN A 383 -4.48 -27.90 -20.48
N ALA A 384 -3.88 -26.75 -20.83
CA ALA A 384 -2.44 -26.56 -20.80
C ALA A 384 -1.90 -26.62 -19.38
N GLU A 385 -1.06 -27.61 -19.11
CA GLU A 385 -0.40 -27.81 -17.81
C GLU A 385 0.93 -27.04 -17.71
N ASN A 386 1.47 -26.63 -18.86
CA ASN A 386 2.74 -25.89 -18.93
C ASN A 386 2.75 -24.89 -20.08
N GLU A 387 3.78 -24.02 -20.08
CA GLU A 387 3.92 -22.96 -21.08
C GLU A 387 4.13 -23.47 -22.50
N GLU A 388 4.83 -24.60 -22.70
CA GLU A 388 5.11 -25.12 -24.03
C GLU A 388 3.83 -25.50 -24.76
N VAL A 389 2.91 -26.15 -24.06
CA VAL A 389 1.60 -26.50 -24.60
C VAL A 389 0.81 -25.23 -24.92
N LEU A 390 0.75 -24.28 -23.99
CA LEU A 390 0.02 -23.01 -24.19
C LEU A 390 0.56 -22.22 -25.38
N TRP A 391 1.90 -22.15 -25.55
CA TRP A 391 2.52 -21.44 -26.67
C TRP A 391 2.18 -22.02 -28.03
N LYS A 392 2.00 -23.34 -28.14
CA LYS A 392 1.50 -23.98 -29.39
C LYS A 392 0.10 -23.48 -29.76
N PHE A 393 -0.79 -23.31 -28.78
CA PHE A 393 -2.12 -22.77 -28.99
C PHE A 393 -2.09 -21.26 -29.28
N ILE A 394 -1.21 -20.51 -28.64
CA ILE A 394 -1.00 -19.08 -28.94
C ILE A 394 -0.57 -18.89 -30.37
N ASN A 395 0.40 -19.68 -30.87
CA ASN A 395 0.87 -19.61 -32.26
C ASN A 395 -0.18 -20.03 -33.30
N ASN A 396 -1.09 -20.94 -32.92
CA ASN A 396 -2.23 -21.28 -33.77
C ASN A 396 -3.32 -20.20 -33.77
N TYR A 397 -3.51 -19.50 -32.64
CA TYR A 397 -4.47 -18.39 -32.52
C TYR A 397 -4.00 -17.15 -33.27
N SER A 398 -2.73 -16.81 -33.17
CA SER A 398 -2.10 -15.67 -33.84
C SER A 398 -0.76 -16.12 -34.43
N SER A 399 -0.74 -16.28 -35.76
CA SER A 399 0.47 -16.69 -36.49
C SER A 399 1.56 -15.61 -36.40
N ASN A 400 2.82 -16.07 -36.35
CA ASN A 400 4.04 -15.22 -36.34
C ASN A 400 4.37 -14.51 -35.02
N ILE A 401 3.90 -15.00 -33.86
CA ILE A 401 4.35 -14.51 -32.57
C ILE A 401 5.67 -15.19 -32.20
N VAL A 402 6.75 -14.41 -32.12
CA VAL A 402 8.04 -14.87 -31.62
C VAL A 402 8.08 -14.64 -30.10
N LYS A 403 8.25 -15.71 -29.32
CA LYS A 403 8.17 -15.67 -27.86
C LYS A 403 9.14 -14.67 -27.26
N GLU A 404 10.35 -14.58 -27.81
CA GLU A 404 11.44 -13.73 -27.37
C GLU A 404 11.15 -12.24 -27.54
N ASP A 405 10.30 -11.88 -28.52
CA ASP A 405 9.90 -10.47 -28.80
C ASP A 405 8.74 -10.01 -27.89
N HIS A 406 8.17 -10.91 -27.07
CA HIS A 406 7.00 -10.64 -26.26
C HIS A 406 7.20 -11.02 -24.78
N PRO A 407 8.11 -10.33 -24.04
CA PRO A 407 8.41 -10.65 -22.64
C PRO A 407 7.21 -10.44 -21.68
N ILE A 408 6.31 -9.49 -21.96
CA ILE A 408 5.09 -9.31 -21.17
C ILE A 408 4.16 -10.52 -21.39
N LEU A 409 3.91 -10.90 -22.63
CA LEU A 409 3.09 -12.05 -22.97
C LEU A 409 3.68 -13.33 -22.37
N GLN A 410 5.01 -13.51 -22.40
CA GLN A 410 5.69 -14.63 -21.79
C GLN A 410 5.44 -14.72 -20.29
N LYS A 411 5.47 -13.57 -19.58
CA LYS A 411 5.12 -13.53 -18.16
C LYS A 411 3.65 -13.85 -17.93
N LEU A 412 2.76 -13.30 -18.77
CA LEU A 412 1.33 -13.52 -18.65
C LEU A 412 0.91 -14.96 -18.95
N THR A 413 1.63 -15.72 -19.78
CA THR A 413 1.34 -17.16 -19.99
C THR A 413 1.51 -17.95 -18.71
N LYS A 414 2.58 -17.71 -17.95
CA LYS A 414 2.79 -18.32 -16.62
C LYS A 414 1.68 -17.95 -15.65
N ASN A 415 1.37 -16.65 -15.58
CA ASN A 415 0.32 -16.15 -14.71
C ASN A 415 -1.06 -16.75 -15.07
N ALA A 416 -1.38 -16.90 -16.36
CA ALA A 416 -2.66 -17.45 -16.81
C ALA A 416 -2.82 -18.92 -16.41
N ILE A 417 -1.78 -19.75 -16.58
CA ILE A 417 -1.80 -21.16 -16.16
C ILE A 417 -2.01 -21.23 -14.64
N GLN A 418 -1.28 -20.42 -13.88
CA GLN A 418 -1.38 -20.42 -12.42
C GLN A 418 -2.75 -19.94 -11.94
N TYR A 419 -3.27 -18.85 -12.52
CA TYR A 419 -4.60 -18.34 -12.21
C TYR A 419 -5.70 -19.37 -12.55
N PHE A 420 -5.58 -20.02 -13.70
CA PHE A 420 -6.51 -21.07 -14.11
C PHE A 420 -6.53 -22.22 -13.11
N ASN A 421 -5.37 -22.75 -12.73
CA ASN A 421 -5.26 -23.88 -11.81
C ASN A 421 -5.79 -23.57 -10.41
N ASP A 422 -5.49 -22.38 -9.88
CA ASP A 422 -5.81 -22.01 -8.50
C ASP A 422 -7.23 -21.44 -8.35
N ILE A 423 -7.73 -20.70 -9.35
CA ILE A 423 -8.98 -19.93 -9.22
C ILE A 423 -10.09 -20.50 -10.13
N VAL A 424 -9.78 -20.81 -11.40
CA VAL A 424 -10.83 -21.19 -12.35
C VAL A 424 -11.17 -22.67 -12.23
N LYS A 425 -10.15 -23.53 -12.26
CA LYS A 425 -10.32 -25.00 -12.27
C LYS A 425 -11.09 -25.53 -11.05
N PRO A 426 -10.87 -25.05 -9.80
CA PRO A 426 -11.63 -25.50 -8.64
C PRO A 426 -13.13 -25.13 -8.69
N LEU A 427 -13.49 -24.07 -9.45
CA LEU A 427 -14.87 -23.62 -9.58
C LEU A 427 -15.63 -24.33 -10.71
N LYS A 428 -14.95 -25.11 -11.56
CA LYS A 428 -15.58 -25.86 -12.64
C LYS A 428 -16.47 -26.97 -12.08
N LYS A 429 -17.73 -26.94 -12.48
CA LYS A 429 -18.69 -28.00 -12.16
C LYS A 429 -18.79 -28.93 -13.37
N TYR A 430 -18.42 -30.18 -13.17
CA TYR A 430 -18.55 -31.23 -14.18
C TYR A 430 -19.84 -31.99 -13.97
N ARG A 431 -20.51 -32.37 -15.06
CA ARG A 431 -21.62 -33.27 -15.06
C ARG A 431 -21.37 -34.37 -16.10
N PRO A 432 -21.95 -35.57 -15.94
CA PRO A 432 -21.94 -36.58 -17.00
C PRO A 432 -22.57 -36.03 -18.27
N ALA A 433 -21.96 -36.34 -19.42
CA ALA A 433 -22.54 -36.02 -20.72
C ALA A 433 -23.86 -36.78 -20.91
N ASN A 434 -24.88 -36.13 -21.46
CA ASN A 434 -26.10 -36.83 -21.90
C ASN A 434 -25.81 -37.70 -23.15
N GLU A 435 -26.76 -38.50 -23.58
CA GLU A 435 -26.56 -39.47 -24.68
C GLU A 435 -26.20 -38.77 -26.02
N ASN A 436 -26.80 -37.60 -26.32
CA ASN A 436 -26.48 -36.85 -27.53
C ASN A 436 -25.08 -36.25 -27.45
N GLU A 437 -24.68 -35.75 -26.30
CA GLU A 437 -23.32 -35.22 -26.06
C GLU A 437 -22.27 -36.33 -26.10
N LYS A 438 -22.54 -37.48 -25.54
CA LYS A 438 -21.66 -38.68 -25.64
C LYS A 438 -21.46 -39.07 -27.12
N LYS A 439 -22.54 -39.14 -27.88
CA LYS A 439 -22.46 -39.46 -29.30
C LYS A 439 -21.61 -38.44 -30.04
N ALA A 440 -21.86 -37.15 -29.86
CA ALA A 440 -21.08 -36.06 -30.48
C ALA A 440 -19.58 -36.13 -30.09
N ILE A 441 -19.27 -36.43 -28.83
CA ILE A 441 -17.87 -36.58 -28.36
C ILE A 441 -17.22 -37.82 -29.00
N LEU A 442 -17.92 -38.94 -29.09
CA LEU A 442 -17.43 -40.16 -29.74
C LEU A 442 -17.19 -39.93 -31.24
N ASP A 443 -18.14 -39.28 -31.95
CA ASP A 443 -17.99 -38.94 -33.35
C ASP A 443 -16.78 -38.01 -33.58
N LEU A 444 -16.56 -37.02 -32.71
CA LEU A 444 -15.39 -36.16 -32.75
C LEU A 444 -14.09 -36.95 -32.52
N ILE A 445 -14.05 -37.88 -31.56
CA ILE A 445 -12.89 -38.73 -31.29
C ILE A 445 -12.56 -39.58 -32.53
N GLU A 446 -13.57 -40.13 -33.22
CA GLU A 446 -13.39 -40.86 -34.47
C GLU A 446 -12.80 -40.01 -35.60
N VAL A 447 -13.30 -38.79 -35.77
CA VAL A 447 -12.77 -37.79 -36.73
C VAL A 447 -11.31 -37.46 -36.42
N LEU A 448 -10.99 -37.18 -35.14
CA LEU A 448 -9.63 -36.90 -34.70
C LEU A 448 -8.67 -38.09 -34.89
N LYS A 449 -9.11 -39.32 -34.67
CA LYS A 449 -8.31 -40.55 -34.94
C LYS A 449 -8.03 -40.75 -36.42
N LYS A 450 -8.98 -40.40 -37.31
CA LYS A 450 -8.84 -40.57 -38.77
C LYS A 450 -7.99 -39.48 -39.44
N ASN A 451 -7.91 -38.30 -38.84
CA ASN A 451 -7.15 -37.18 -39.37
C ASN A 451 -5.83 -37.00 -38.58
N ALA A 452 -4.73 -37.46 -39.14
CA ALA A 452 -3.39 -37.31 -38.55
C ALA A 452 -2.90 -35.84 -38.51
N ARG A 453 -3.64 -34.87 -39.07
CA ARG A 453 -3.35 -33.43 -39.02
C ARG A 453 -4.41 -32.69 -38.21
N TRP A 454 -4.04 -32.15 -37.05
CA TRP A 454 -4.87 -31.43 -36.10
C TRP A 454 -5.40 -30.06 -36.61
N GLU A 455 -5.02 -29.64 -37.82
CA GLU A 455 -5.28 -28.28 -38.31
C GLU A 455 -6.69 -28.08 -38.96
N ARG A 456 -7.47 -29.16 -39.19
CA ARG A 456 -8.76 -29.07 -39.91
C ARG A 456 -10.06 -29.47 -39.19
N PRO A 457 -10.12 -30.20 -38.09
CA PRO A 457 -11.39 -30.74 -37.57
C PRO A 457 -12.34 -29.71 -36.95
N LEU A 458 -11.87 -28.50 -36.60
CA LEU A 458 -12.70 -27.49 -35.94
C LEU A 458 -13.52 -26.60 -36.88
N ARG A 459 -13.29 -26.68 -38.21
CA ARG A 459 -14.04 -25.91 -39.21
C ARG A 459 -15.24 -26.61 -39.82
N ASP A 460 -15.35 -27.96 -39.68
CA ASP A 460 -16.37 -28.78 -40.28
C ASP A 460 -17.50 -29.19 -39.33
N THR A 461 -17.58 -28.64 -38.15
CA THR A 461 -18.65 -28.87 -37.16
C THR A 461 -19.55 -27.64 -37.00
N ASN A 462 -20.03 -27.09 -38.14
CA ASN A 462 -21.17 -26.16 -38.13
C ASN A 462 -22.48 -26.93 -38.30
#